data_c204ba5b2b9ab82dd089dd5499c02a45
#
_entry.id   c204ba5b2b9ab82dd089dd5499c02a45
#
_cell.length_a   1.000
_cell.length_b   1.000
_cell.length_c   1.000
_cell.angle_alpha   90.00
_cell.angle_beta   90.00
_cell.angle_gamma   90.00
#
_symmetry.space_group_name_H-M   'P 1'
#
loop_
_entity.id
_entity.type
_entity.pdbx_description
1 polymer ?
#
loop_
_entity_poly.entity_id
_entity_poly.type
_entity_poly.pdbx_seq_one_letter_code
_entity_poly.pdbx_strand_id
1 'polypeptide(L)'
;MRRRVFGFLIVLLLIPVLSCDHIGGKKQQHEADNRIIQQKDGTVSLILDKAARYSDVTNPSNNTADWSVVISSPGRFKVWLSSATKDTSNLRYANTVKISLLDDRLEANPACDKIVRNSSEVNYPYFRADSYMGSIYFSEPGEYNIQVISEKVLAKEAESLETSPADDTRLMSVILTPATR
;
A
#
# COMPACT_ATOMS: atom_id res chain seq x y z
N MET A 1 -87.97 -1.67 -14.93
CA MET A 1 -86.66 -1.17 -15.35
C MET A 1 -85.71 -1.19 -14.17
N ARG A 2 -84.82 -2.18 -14.11
CA ARG A 2 -83.82 -2.35 -13.03
C ARG A 2 -82.46 -1.97 -13.58
N ARG A 3 -81.84 -0.84 -13.10
CA ARG A 3 -80.46 -0.46 -13.38
C ARG A 3 -79.54 -1.17 -12.39
N ARG A 4 -78.67 -2.00 -12.91
CA ARG A 4 -77.60 -2.63 -12.17
C ARG A 4 -76.40 -1.69 -12.19
N VAL A 5 -75.91 -1.25 -11.01
CA VAL A 5 -74.68 -0.49 -10.83
C VAL A 5 -73.58 -1.51 -10.58
N PHE A 6 -72.60 -1.54 -11.52
CA PHE A 6 -71.38 -2.32 -11.36
C PHE A 6 -70.36 -1.52 -10.54
N GLY A 7 -70.11 -1.98 -9.31
CA GLY A 7 -69.00 -1.44 -8.52
C GLY A 7 -67.66 -1.98 -8.99
N PHE A 8 -66.79 -1.08 -9.42
CA PHE A 8 -65.39 -1.41 -9.71
C PHE A 8 -64.59 -1.43 -8.41
N LEU A 9 -64.12 -2.62 -8.00
CA LEU A 9 -63.20 -2.82 -6.87
C LEU A 9 -61.77 -2.58 -7.36
N ILE A 10 -61.20 -1.43 -7.03
CA ILE A 10 -59.76 -1.15 -7.28
C ILE A 10 -58.98 -1.80 -6.14
N VAL A 11 -58.30 -2.91 -6.45
CA VAL A 11 -57.30 -3.53 -5.57
C VAL A 11 -55.99 -2.78 -5.74
N LEU A 12 -55.65 -1.98 -4.73
CA LEU A 12 -54.36 -1.26 -4.67
C LEU A 12 -53.28 -2.25 -4.18
N LEU A 13 -52.48 -2.75 -5.12
CA LEU A 13 -51.29 -3.60 -4.84
C LEU A 13 -50.19 -2.72 -4.28
N LEU A 14 -49.99 -2.71 -2.98
CA LEU A 14 -48.83 -2.18 -2.28
C LEU A 14 -47.64 -3.11 -2.52
N ILE A 15 -46.74 -2.70 -3.39
CA ILE A 15 -45.45 -3.35 -3.58
C ILE A 15 -44.47 -2.79 -2.51
N PRO A 16 -43.92 -3.61 -1.60
CA PRO A 16 -42.87 -3.16 -0.72
C PRO A 16 -41.60 -3.02 -1.52
N VAL A 17 -41.11 -1.77 -1.66
CA VAL A 17 -39.77 -1.49 -2.18
C VAL A 17 -38.80 -1.94 -1.10
N LEU A 18 -38.17 -3.11 -1.28
CA LEU A 18 -36.97 -3.47 -0.52
C LEU A 18 -35.83 -2.58 -1.00
N SER A 19 -35.57 -1.55 -0.21
CA SER A 19 -34.36 -0.75 -0.33
C SER A 19 -33.18 -1.62 0.09
N CYS A 20 -32.36 -2.06 -0.88
CA CYS A 20 -31.06 -2.63 -0.63
C CYS A 20 -30.03 -1.48 -0.45
N ASP A 21 -30.04 -0.87 0.72
CA ASP A 21 -28.94 -0.04 1.19
C ASP A 21 -28.13 -0.86 2.20
N HIS A 22 -27.02 -1.46 1.79
CA HIS A 22 -25.87 -1.74 2.67
C HIS A 22 -24.70 -2.41 1.92
N ILE A 23 -24.06 -1.74 0.98
CA ILE A 23 -22.72 -2.15 0.49
C ILE A 23 -21.80 -0.92 0.30
N GLY A 24 -21.93 0.13 1.10
CA GLY A 24 -21.06 1.32 1.01
C GLY A 24 -20.04 1.50 2.14
N GLY A 25 -20.25 0.87 3.31
CA GLY A 25 -19.49 1.24 4.52
C GLY A 25 -18.08 0.66 4.66
N LYS A 26 -17.77 -0.47 4.01
CA LYS A 26 -16.46 -1.12 4.22
C LYS A 26 -15.34 -0.61 3.30
N LYS A 27 -15.66 -0.13 2.09
CA LYS A 27 -14.65 0.42 1.17
C LYS A 27 -14.06 1.74 1.65
N GLN A 28 -14.89 2.66 2.14
CA GLN A 28 -14.40 3.97 2.60
C GLN A 28 -13.52 3.92 3.84
N GLN A 29 -13.78 2.98 4.76
CA GLN A 29 -12.97 2.84 5.99
C GLN A 29 -11.59 2.24 5.71
N HIS A 30 -11.47 1.37 4.70
CA HIS A 30 -10.20 0.77 4.29
C HIS A 30 -9.32 1.77 3.50
N GLU A 31 -9.93 2.65 2.68
CA GLU A 31 -9.21 3.71 1.96
C GLU A 31 -8.64 4.79 2.90
N ALA A 32 -9.37 5.17 3.95
CA ALA A 32 -8.90 6.16 4.92
C ALA A 32 -7.69 5.67 5.75
N ASP A 33 -7.57 4.37 5.99
CA ASP A 33 -6.50 3.77 6.79
C ASP A 33 -5.19 3.65 6.01
N ASN A 34 -5.25 3.55 4.68
CA ASN A 34 -4.09 3.43 3.78
C ASN A 34 -3.52 4.79 3.34
N ARG A 35 -4.16 5.90 3.69
CA ARG A 35 -3.78 7.23 3.24
C ARG A 35 -2.58 7.75 4.01
N ILE A 36 -1.53 8.13 3.29
CA ILE A 36 -0.30 8.69 3.84
C ILE A 36 -0.16 10.14 3.42
N ILE A 37 0.13 11.02 4.37
CA ILE A 37 0.30 12.45 4.13
C ILE A 37 1.79 12.79 4.20
N GLN A 38 2.27 13.59 3.25
CA GLN A 38 3.60 14.14 3.26
C GLN A 38 3.87 14.91 4.57
N GLN A 39 5.01 14.65 5.19
CA GLN A 39 5.43 15.28 6.44
C GLN A 39 5.89 16.74 6.22
N LYS A 40 6.03 17.50 7.28
CA LYS A 40 6.46 18.92 7.23
C LYS A 40 7.85 19.11 6.66
N ASP A 41 8.74 18.13 6.82
CA ASP A 41 10.08 18.13 6.25
C ASP A 41 10.11 17.69 4.77
N GLY A 42 8.93 17.42 4.21
CA GLY A 42 8.75 16.94 2.84
C GLY A 42 8.86 15.43 2.68
N THR A 43 9.25 14.68 3.70
CA THR A 43 9.38 13.22 3.63
C THR A 43 8.02 12.55 3.53
N VAL A 44 7.97 11.41 2.82
CA VAL A 44 6.81 10.51 2.80
C VAL A 44 7.28 9.11 3.21
N SER A 45 6.66 8.53 4.24
CA SER A 45 7.01 7.19 4.73
C SER A 45 5.86 6.22 4.47
N LEU A 46 6.03 5.37 3.47
CA LEU A 46 5.08 4.35 3.04
C LEU A 46 5.34 3.07 3.85
N ILE A 47 4.85 3.04 5.09
CA ILE A 47 5.04 1.88 5.97
C ILE A 47 4.12 0.74 5.55
N LEU A 48 4.65 -0.49 5.58
CA LEU A 48 3.95 -1.65 5.06
C LEU A 48 2.65 -1.96 5.83
N ASP A 49 2.59 -1.64 7.13
CA ASP A 49 1.39 -1.83 7.96
C ASP A 49 0.18 -1.02 7.49
N LYS A 50 0.40 0.11 6.82
CA LYS A 50 -0.65 0.95 6.23
C LYS A 50 -0.97 0.61 4.78
N ALA A 51 -0.29 -0.36 4.18
CA ALA A 51 -0.54 -0.77 2.81
C ALA A 51 -1.81 -1.59 2.67
N ALA A 52 -2.49 -1.45 1.54
CA ALA A 52 -3.33 -2.51 1.01
C ALA A 52 -2.39 -3.57 0.41
N ARG A 53 -2.47 -4.82 0.88
CA ARG A 53 -1.55 -5.89 0.48
C ARG A 53 -2.27 -6.98 -0.27
N TYR A 54 -1.64 -7.46 -1.33
CA TYR A 54 -2.11 -8.56 -2.16
C TYR A 54 -1.00 -9.59 -2.27
N SER A 55 -1.30 -10.83 -1.91
CA SER A 55 -0.35 -11.94 -1.98
C SER A 55 -0.75 -12.89 -3.10
N ASP A 56 0.18 -13.18 -3.98
CA ASP A 56 0.06 -14.24 -4.98
C ASP A 56 0.74 -15.50 -4.44
N VAL A 57 -0.06 -16.46 -3.99
CA VAL A 57 0.44 -17.72 -3.41
C VAL A 57 1.20 -18.55 -4.46
N THR A 58 0.83 -18.42 -5.73
CA THR A 58 1.45 -19.16 -6.84
C THR A 58 2.77 -18.55 -7.28
N ASN A 59 2.83 -17.22 -7.27
CA ASN A 59 4.02 -16.48 -7.66
C ASN A 59 4.28 -15.30 -6.71
N PRO A 60 4.99 -15.51 -5.60
CA PRO A 60 5.27 -14.47 -4.62
C PRO A 60 5.97 -13.21 -5.18
N SER A 61 6.66 -13.32 -6.33
CA SER A 61 7.27 -12.16 -6.99
C SER A 61 6.26 -11.11 -7.46
N ASN A 62 4.97 -11.47 -7.51
CA ASN A 62 3.85 -10.58 -7.81
C ASN A 62 3.18 -9.98 -6.56
N ASN A 63 3.65 -10.33 -5.37
CA ASN A 63 3.10 -9.74 -4.14
C ASN A 63 3.20 -8.22 -4.20
N THR A 64 2.13 -7.56 -3.79
CA THR A 64 1.96 -6.13 -4.02
C THR A 64 1.53 -5.42 -2.74
N ALA A 65 2.06 -4.22 -2.54
CA ALA A 65 1.62 -3.28 -1.51
C ALA A 65 1.28 -1.94 -2.16
N ASP A 66 0.10 -1.39 -1.82
CA ASP A 66 -0.43 -0.14 -2.37
C ASP A 66 -0.72 0.88 -1.27
N TRP A 67 -0.43 2.14 -1.54
CA TRP A 67 -0.75 3.28 -0.68
C TRP A 67 -1.37 4.42 -1.47
N SER A 68 -2.36 5.09 -0.87
CA SER A 68 -2.80 6.42 -1.29
C SER A 68 -1.95 7.47 -0.58
N VAL A 69 -1.34 8.38 -1.33
CA VAL A 69 -0.34 9.35 -0.86
C VAL A 69 -0.76 10.76 -1.20
N VAL A 70 -0.79 11.64 -0.20
CA VAL A 70 -1.07 13.07 -0.40
C VAL A 70 0.24 13.84 -0.43
N ILE A 71 0.56 14.40 -1.57
CA ILE A 71 1.70 15.30 -1.80
C ILE A 71 1.23 16.75 -1.70
N SER A 72 1.75 17.49 -0.76
CA SER A 72 1.48 18.93 -0.56
C SER A 72 2.54 19.82 -1.19
N SER A 73 3.79 19.34 -1.25
CA SER A 73 4.93 20.03 -1.83
C SER A 73 5.50 19.17 -2.96
N PRO A 74 5.17 19.47 -4.22
CA PRO A 74 5.63 18.70 -5.37
C PRO A 74 7.13 18.92 -5.62
N GLY A 75 7.71 18.07 -6.46
CA GLY A 75 9.13 18.14 -6.80
C GLY A 75 9.73 16.76 -7.05
N ARG A 76 11.05 16.72 -7.09
CA ARG A 76 11.79 15.45 -7.25
C ARG A 76 12.08 14.82 -5.90
N PHE A 77 11.83 13.54 -5.78
CA PHE A 77 12.08 12.74 -4.59
C PHE A 77 13.03 11.58 -4.89
N LYS A 78 13.99 11.36 -4.00
CA LYS A 78 14.76 10.12 -3.95
C LYS A 78 13.90 9.05 -3.30
N VAL A 79 13.90 7.86 -3.89
CA VAL A 79 13.13 6.71 -3.43
C VAL A 79 14.08 5.72 -2.77
N TRP A 80 13.77 5.36 -1.53
CA TRP A 80 14.54 4.41 -0.74
C TRP A 80 13.64 3.25 -0.34
N LEU A 81 14.09 2.03 -0.55
CA LEU A 81 13.47 0.83 -0.01
C LEU A 81 14.11 0.51 1.33
N SER A 82 13.33 0.46 2.39
CA SER A 82 13.82 0.18 3.74
C SER A 82 13.51 -1.26 4.12
N SER A 83 14.54 -1.99 4.55
CA SER A 83 14.47 -3.40 4.92
C SER A 83 15.01 -3.63 6.33
N ALA A 84 14.40 -4.53 7.08
CA ALA A 84 14.99 -5.13 8.27
C ALA A 84 15.80 -6.36 7.85
N THR A 85 17.08 -6.44 8.21
CA THR A 85 17.95 -7.55 7.84
C THR A 85 18.93 -7.89 8.96
N LYS A 86 19.34 -9.16 9.04
CA LYS A 86 20.47 -9.58 9.87
C LYS A 86 21.79 -9.57 9.07
N ASP A 87 21.69 -9.64 7.74
CA ASP A 87 22.83 -9.64 6.85
C ASP A 87 22.97 -8.28 6.18
N THR A 88 23.95 -7.48 6.62
CA THR A 88 24.20 -6.14 6.10
C THR A 88 25.01 -6.12 4.79
N SER A 89 25.41 -7.28 4.29
CA SER A 89 26.14 -7.42 3.02
C SER A 89 25.26 -7.85 1.86
N ASN A 90 24.16 -8.58 2.16
CA ASN A 90 23.25 -9.10 1.14
C ASN A 90 21.81 -9.16 1.67
N LEU A 91 20.92 -8.38 1.06
CA LEU A 91 19.51 -8.34 1.42
C LEU A 91 18.71 -9.54 0.92
N ARG A 92 19.29 -10.41 0.10
CA ARG A 92 18.67 -11.65 -0.38
C ARG A 92 17.29 -11.45 -1.02
N TYR A 93 17.12 -10.36 -1.77
CA TYR A 93 15.99 -10.26 -2.68
C TYR A 93 16.25 -11.19 -3.87
N ALA A 94 15.31 -12.10 -4.13
CA ALA A 94 15.41 -13.05 -5.23
C ALA A 94 15.05 -12.40 -6.58
N ASN A 95 14.24 -11.34 -6.53
CA ASN A 95 13.74 -10.67 -7.71
C ASN A 95 13.98 -9.16 -7.63
N THR A 96 13.96 -8.51 -8.79
CA THR A 96 13.94 -7.05 -8.91
C THR A 96 12.67 -6.50 -8.25
N VAL A 97 12.83 -5.49 -7.40
CA VAL A 97 11.70 -4.76 -6.82
C VAL A 97 11.26 -3.69 -7.79
N LYS A 98 9.94 -3.57 -7.97
CA LYS A 98 9.31 -2.59 -8.84
C LYS A 98 8.49 -1.62 -8.01
N ILE A 99 8.64 -0.32 -8.29
CA ILE A 99 7.88 0.74 -7.65
C ILE A 99 7.21 1.56 -8.75
N SER A 100 5.88 1.61 -8.75
CA SER A 100 5.09 2.30 -9.77
C SER A 100 4.38 3.51 -9.17
N LEU A 101 4.39 4.61 -9.91
CA LEU A 101 3.67 5.83 -9.65
C LEU A 101 3.14 6.38 -10.98
N LEU A 102 1.82 6.41 -11.18
CA LEU A 102 1.23 6.76 -12.47
C LEU A 102 1.87 5.93 -13.61
N ASP A 103 2.46 6.63 -14.59
CA ASP A 103 3.18 6.02 -15.72
C ASP A 103 4.68 5.80 -15.44
N ASP A 104 5.19 6.34 -14.33
CA ASP A 104 6.58 6.17 -13.92
C ASP A 104 6.78 4.84 -13.20
N ARG A 105 7.87 4.14 -13.55
CA ARG A 105 8.26 2.88 -12.93
C ARG A 105 9.74 2.85 -12.63
N LEU A 106 10.06 2.54 -11.39
CA LEU A 106 11.40 2.24 -10.95
C LEU A 106 11.56 0.72 -10.81
N GLU A 107 12.68 0.20 -11.29
CA GLU A 107 13.07 -1.20 -11.12
C GLU A 107 14.51 -1.27 -10.68
N ALA A 108 14.79 -1.91 -9.56
CA ALA A 108 16.14 -2.11 -9.07
C ALA A 108 16.26 -3.39 -8.23
N ASN A 109 17.45 -3.93 -8.17
CA ASN A 109 17.81 -4.97 -7.21
C ASN A 109 18.24 -4.27 -5.91
N PRO A 110 17.52 -4.48 -4.79
CA PRO A 110 17.88 -3.83 -3.53
C PRO A 110 19.28 -4.22 -3.05
N ALA A 111 20.03 -3.21 -2.63
CA ALA A 111 21.38 -3.34 -2.07
C ALA A 111 21.47 -2.62 -0.72
N CYS A 112 22.47 -2.95 0.09
CA CYS A 112 22.73 -2.25 1.35
C CYS A 112 23.48 -0.93 1.09
N ASP A 113 22.81 0.08 0.48
CA ASP A 113 23.46 1.37 0.20
C ASP A 113 23.70 2.18 1.47
N LYS A 114 22.86 1.98 2.47
CA LYS A 114 22.96 2.65 3.76
C LYS A 114 22.48 1.75 4.90
N ILE A 115 23.33 1.57 5.91
CA ILE A 115 22.94 0.93 7.17
C ILE A 115 22.59 2.00 8.20
N VAL A 116 21.34 1.97 8.68
CA VAL A 116 20.87 2.88 9.73
C VAL A 116 21.10 2.22 11.08
N ARG A 117 22.17 2.67 11.77
CA ARG A 117 22.48 2.19 13.12
C ARG A 117 21.52 2.82 14.12
N ASN A 118 21.12 2.04 15.11
CA ASN A 118 20.20 2.49 16.18
C ASN A 118 18.83 2.98 15.67
N SER A 119 18.32 2.36 14.59
CA SER A 119 16.95 2.60 14.16
C SER A 119 15.98 2.11 15.24
N SER A 120 15.02 2.96 15.63
CA SER A 120 13.92 2.57 16.53
C SER A 120 12.88 1.66 15.86
N GLU A 121 12.97 1.48 14.54
CA GLU A 121 12.03 0.69 13.74
C GLU A 121 12.37 -0.82 13.74
N VAL A 122 13.58 -1.18 14.19
CA VAL A 122 14.04 -2.56 14.24
C VAL A 122 14.72 -2.88 15.58
N ASN A 123 14.49 -4.08 16.08
CA ASN A 123 15.15 -4.58 17.28
C ASN A 123 16.24 -5.60 16.93
N TYR A 124 17.27 -5.66 17.76
CA TYR A 124 18.30 -6.71 17.65
C TYR A 124 17.63 -8.10 17.54
N PRO A 125 18.09 -9.00 16.65
CA PRO A 125 19.35 -8.94 15.88
C PRO A 125 19.25 -8.28 14.49
N TYR A 126 18.18 -7.53 14.20
CA TYR A 126 18.01 -6.90 12.90
C TYR A 126 18.64 -5.50 12.84
N PHE A 127 19.08 -5.12 11.64
CA PHE A 127 19.50 -3.80 11.26
C PHE A 127 18.55 -3.26 10.20
N ARG A 128 18.35 -1.95 10.17
CA ARG A 128 17.68 -1.31 9.05
C ARG A 128 18.70 -1.03 7.96
N ALA A 129 18.40 -1.52 6.74
CA ALA A 129 19.18 -1.25 5.53
C ALA A 129 18.29 -0.51 4.53
N ASP A 130 18.78 0.62 4.02
CA ASP A 130 18.08 1.39 2.99
C ASP A 130 18.78 1.18 1.64
N SER A 131 17.98 0.84 0.61
CA SER A 131 18.41 0.65 -0.79
C SER A 131 17.90 1.79 -1.64
N TYR A 132 18.76 2.43 -2.41
CA TYR A 132 18.38 3.49 -3.33
C TYR A 132 17.74 2.90 -4.59
N MET A 133 16.46 3.23 -4.82
CA MET A 133 15.67 2.70 -5.92
C MET A 133 15.63 3.64 -7.13
N GLY A 134 16.05 4.90 -6.98
CA GLY A 134 15.95 5.91 -8.03
C GLY A 134 15.26 7.18 -7.56
N SER A 135 14.68 7.92 -8.50
CA SER A 135 13.96 9.16 -8.21
C SER A 135 12.65 9.22 -8.98
N ILE A 136 11.64 9.79 -8.36
CA ILE A 136 10.34 10.10 -8.99
C ILE A 136 10.10 11.61 -8.95
N TYR A 137 9.18 12.09 -9.80
CA TYR A 137 8.82 13.48 -9.87
C TYR A 137 7.32 13.67 -9.77
N PHE A 138 6.88 14.49 -8.81
CA PHE A 138 5.51 14.95 -8.71
C PHE A 138 5.42 16.35 -9.30
N SER A 139 4.60 16.55 -10.34
CA SER A 139 4.46 17.82 -11.03
C SER A 139 3.63 18.84 -10.24
N GLU A 140 2.67 18.36 -9.46
CA GLU A 140 1.72 19.19 -8.74
C GLU A 140 1.33 18.57 -7.38
N PRO A 141 0.76 19.35 -6.45
CA PRO A 141 0.16 18.80 -5.26
C PRO A 141 -1.06 17.95 -5.62
N GLY A 142 -1.27 16.86 -4.88
CA GLY A 142 -2.40 15.97 -5.16
C GLY A 142 -2.35 14.67 -4.40
N GLU A 143 -3.30 13.81 -4.72
CA GLU A 143 -3.36 12.44 -4.23
C GLU A 143 -2.89 11.49 -5.32
N TYR A 144 -1.98 10.59 -4.94
CA TYR A 144 -1.29 9.66 -5.83
C TYR A 144 -1.39 8.25 -5.27
N ASN A 145 -1.46 7.26 -6.16
CA ASN A 145 -1.31 5.87 -5.78
C ASN A 145 0.13 5.44 -6.04
N ILE A 146 0.78 4.85 -5.03
CA ILE A 146 2.12 4.27 -5.15
C ILE A 146 2.03 2.78 -4.84
N GLN A 147 2.56 1.97 -5.74
CA GLN A 147 2.56 0.52 -5.65
C GLN A 147 3.99 0.00 -5.59
N VAL A 148 4.20 -1.00 -4.73
CA VAL A 148 5.44 -1.79 -4.69
C VAL A 148 5.11 -3.24 -4.99
N ILE A 149 5.91 -3.86 -5.85
CA ILE A 149 5.83 -5.28 -6.19
C ILE A 149 7.13 -5.95 -5.78
N SER A 150 7.04 -6.93 -4.87
CA SER A 150 8.19 -7.67 -4.35
C SER A 150 7.75 -8.94 -3.64
N GLU A 151 8.53 -10.00 -3.74
CA GLU A 151 8.34 -11.23 -2.96
C GLU A 151 8.46 -11.02 -1.45
N LYS A 152 9.02 -9.88 -1.01
CA LYS A 152 9.14 -9.52 0.41
C LYS A 152 7.91 -8.78 0.96
N VAL A 153 6.90 -8.52 0.13
CA VAL A 153 5.57 -8.09 0.60
C VAL A 153 4.83 -9.32 1.10
N LEU A 154 4.72 -9.45 2.43
CA LEU A 154 4.02 -10.56 3.06
C LEU A 154 2.56 -10.18 3.35
N ALA A 155 1.67 -11.18 3.33
CA ALA A 155 0.31 -11.01 3.82
C ALA A 155 0.33 -10.59 5.31
N LYS A 156 -0.67 -9.79 5.74
CA LYS A 156 -0.76 -9.34 7.15
C LYS A 156 -0.80 -10.52 8.12
N GLU A 157 -1.47 -11.59 7.74
CA GLU A 157 -1.61 -12.81 8.52
C GLU A 157 -0.28 -13.58 8.66
N ALA A 158 0.60 -13.47 7.67
CA ALA A 158 1.90 -14.14 7.67
C ALA A 158 2.94 -13.44 8.56
N GLU A 159 2.74 -12.17 8.89
CA GLU A 159 3.62 -11.43 9.80
C GLU A 159 3.49 -11.88 11.28
N SER A 160 2.32 -12.38 11.66
CA SER A 160 2.05 -12.88 13.01
C SER A 160 2.63 -14.28 13.30
N LEU A 161 3.01 -14.99 12.26
CA LEU A 161 3.67 -16.30 12.40
C LEU A 161 5.16 -16.07 12.63
N GLU A 162 5.63 -16.28 13.85
CA GLU A 162 7.05 -16.26 14.25
C GLU A 162 7.94 -17.26 13.50
N THR A 163 7.45 -17.86 12.44
CA THR A 163 8.02 -19.02 11.76
C THR A 163 8.35 -18.74 10.29
N SER A 164 9.30 -17.86 10.05
CA SER A 164 10.09 -18.03 8.82
C SER A 164 11.58 -18.00 9.18
N PRO A 165 12.17 -19.17 9.49
CA PRO A 165 13.59 -19.28 9.82
C PRO A 165 14.51 -19.00 8.64
N ALA A 166 13.98 -18.98 7.42
CA ALA A 166 14.79 -18.98 6.21
C ALA A 166 15.08 -17.56 5.64
N ASP A 167 14.31 -16.54 6.02
CA ASP A 167 14.43 -15.23 5.40
C ASP A 167 14.77 -14.15 6.43
N ASP A 168 16.06 -13.85 6.53
CA ASP A 168 16.59 -12.86 7.46
C ASP A 168 16.32 -11.40 7.02
N THR A 169 15.64 -11.19 5.88
CA THR A 169 15.32 -9.85 5.36
C THR A 169 13.83 -9.67 5.13
N ARG A 170 13.28 -8.55 5.63
CA ARG A 170 11.86 -8.17 5.49
C ARG A 170 11.76 -6.76 4.93
N LEU A 171 10.87 -6.55 3.97
CA LEU A 171 10.50 -5.20 3.54
C LEU A 171 9.73 -4.51 4.67
N MET A 172 10.12 -3.27 5.02
CA MET A 172 9.48 -2.46 6.06
C MET A 172 8.68 -1.30 5.49
N SER A 173 9.30 -0.53 4.60
CA SER A 173 8.71 0.69 4.05
C SER A 173 9.39 1.13 2.76
N VAL A 174 8.72 2.04 2.06
CA VAL A 174 9.33 2.87 1.02
C VAL A 174 9.34 4.32 1.52
N ILE A 175 10.51 4.96 1.43
CA ILE A 175 10.70 6.32 1.92
C ILE A 175 11.03 7.24 0.74
N LEU A 176 10.24 8.30 0.60
CA LEU A 176 10.47 9.34 -0.37
C LEU A 176 11.07 10.54 0.36
N THR A 177 12.28 10.94 -0.03
CA THR A 177 12.94 12.13 0.53
C THR A 177 13.09 13.19 -0.55
N PRO A 178 12.77 14.48 -0.26
CA PRO A 178 12.99 15.54 -1.24
C PRO A 178 14.43 15.52 -1.73
N ALA A 179 14.62 15.56 -3.05
CA ALA A 179 15.95 15.75 -3.62
C ALA A 179 16.33 17.23 -3.43
N THR A 180 17.30 17.51 -2.57
CA THR A 180 17.91 18.85 -2.50
C THR A 180 18.47 19.23 -3.85
N ARG A 181 18.20 20.47 -4.29
CA ARG A 181 18.77 21.06 -5.50
C ARG A 181 20.27 21.25 -5.36
#